data_d588590f18e66f96d19e13a0fe30f074
#
_entry.id   d588590f18e66f96d19e13a0fe30f074
#
_cell.length_a   1.000
_cell.length_b   1.000
_cell.length_c   1.000
_cell.angle_alpha   90.00
_cell.angle_beta   90.00
_cell.angle_gamma   90.00
#
_symmetry.space_group_name_H-M   'P 1'
#
loop_
_entity.id
_entity.type
_entity.pdbx_description
1 polymer ?
#
loop_
_entity_poly.entity_id
_entity_poly.type
_entity_poly.pdbx_seq_one_letter_code
_entity_poly.pdbx_strand_id
1 'polypeptide(L)'
;MKGLVNFVLKNKLAVWLLTIIIVFSGIYSASRMKMESIPDISIPFLIVMGVYPGATPEQVMEELSIPYEKAVESLGDVKAVYSTSSSNVAQVQVEYEYGVDMDEKKRELESALDNVKIPEGAQDPSIMAISMNMMPVIALSVSSSEEDIVELTSTVEDLVLPKLNKIDGVASATVTGQHIEQVSFT
;
A
#
# COMPACT_ATOMS: atom_id res chain seq x y z
N MET A 1 21.81 13.19 -49.05
CA MET A 1 22.07 11.77 -48.80
C MET A 1 23.42 11.28 -49.30
N LYS A 2 23.89 11.63 -50.51
CA LYS A 2 25.21 11.20 -51.05
C LYS A 2 26.44 11.63 -50.23
N GLY A 3 26.38 12.83 -49.57
CA GLY A 3 27.49 13.32 -48.73
C GLY A 3 27.70 12.52 -47.45
N LEU A 4 26.61 12.08 -46.77
CA LEU A 4 26.64 11.28 -45.55
C LEU A 4 27.19 9.88 -45.82
N VAL A 5 26.78 9.27 -46.93
CA VAL A 5 27.26 7.95 -47.35
C VAL A 5 28.77 8.00 -47.68
N ASN A 6 29.23 9.02 -48.40
CA ASN A 6 30.64 9.20 -48.68
C ASN A 6 31.47 9.45 -47.43
N PHE A 7 30.95 10.20 -46.44
CA PHE A 7 31.64 10.44 -45.18
C PHE A 7 31.79 9.13 -44.38
N VAL A 8 30.72 8.31 -44.29
CA VAL A 8 30.74 7.01 -43.63
C VAL A 8 31.74 6.04 -44.29
N LEU A 9 31.73 5.96 -45.64
CA LEU A 9 32.64 5.07 -46.38
C LEU A 9 34.11 5.51 -46.28
N LYS A 10 34.36 6.81 -46.13
CA LYS A 10 35.70 7.37 -46.03
C LYS A 10 36.31 7.24 -44.63
N ASN A 11 35.45 7.23 -43.58
CA ASN A 11 35.86 7.18 -42.18
C ASN A 11 35.41 5.87 -41.48
N LYS A 12 35.81 4.73 -42.03
CA LYS A 12 35.42 3.41 -41.51
C LYS A 12 35.71 3.23 -40.00
N LEU A 13 36.84 3.77 -39.55
CA LEU A 13 37.25 3.67 -38.13
C LEU A 13 36.33 4.48 -37.20
N ALA A 14 35.88 5.66 -37.63
CA ALA A 14 34.92 6.45 -36.87
C ALA A 14 33.55 5.79 -36.77
N VAL A 15 33.09 5.16 -37.83
CA VAL A 15 31.82 4.38 -37.84
C VAL A 15 31.91 3.18 -36.90
N TRP A 16 33.01 2.44 -36.93
CA TRP A 16 33.25 1.32 -36.03
C TRP A 16 33.25 1.75 -34.57
N LEU A 17 33.93 2.86 -34.23
CA LEU A 17 33.96 3.44 -32.90
C LEU A 17 32.57 3.84 -32.44
N LEU A 18 31.79 4.51 -33.28
CA LEU A 18 30.42 4.94 -32.98
C LEU A 18 29.49 3.74 -32.76
N THR A 19 29.63 2.68 -33.58
CA THR A 19 28.85 1.45 -33.41
C THR A 19 29.16 0.77 -32.07
N ILE A 20 30.45 0.68 -31.71
CA ILE A 20 30.87 0.11 -30.43
C ILE A 20 30.28 0.91 -29.27
N ILE A 21 30.34 2.25 -29.30
CA ILE A 21 29.76 3.11 -28.27
C ILE A 21 28.26 2.88 -28.15
N ILE A 22 27.51 2.78 -29.25
CA ILE A 22 26.07 2.53 -29.23
C ILE A 22 25.76 1.16 -28.63
N VAL A 23 26.52 0.11 -29.01
CA VAL A 23 26.33 -1.25 -28.49
C VAL A 23 26.58 -1.28 -26.97
N PHE A 24 27.70 -0.72 -26.51
CA PHE A 24 28.01 -0.65 -25.07
C PHE A 24 26.99 0.17 -24.29
N SER A 25 26.56 1.31 -24.82
CA SER A 25 25.52 2.14 -24.24
C SER A 25 24.18 1.38 -24.13
N GLY A 26 23.83 0.62 -25.18
CA GLY A 26 22.62 -0.21 -25.18
C GLY A 26 22.68 -1.34 -24.13
N ILE A 27 23.78 -2.06 -24.03
CA ILE A 27 24.00 -3.11 -23.02
C ILE A 27 23.96 -2.50 -21.61
N TYR A 28 24.65 -1.38 -21.40
CA TYR A 28 24.66 -0.68 -20.11
C TYR A 28 23.25 -0.21 -19.71
N SER A 29 22.51 0.38 -20.65
CA SER A 29 21.13 0.82 -20.41
C SER A 29 20.22 -0.36 -20.06
N ALA A 30 20.30 -1.45 -20.83
CA ALA A 30 19.51 -2.65 -20.58
C ALA A 30 19.79 -3.27 -19.20
N SER A 31 21.07 -3.30 -18.77
CA SER A 31 21.44 -3.85 -17.46
C SER A 31 20.98 -2.98 -16.27
N ARG A 32 20.62 -1.72 -16.51
CA ARG A 32 20.11 -0.79 -15.51
C ARG A 32 18.58 -0.68 -15.49
N MET A 33 17.91 -1.28 -16.46
CA MET A 33 16.45 -1.29 -16.46
C MET A 33 15.93 -2.17 -15.31
N LYS A 34 15.13 -1.56 -14.45
CA LYS A 34 14.37 -2.31 -13.45
C LYS A 34 13.29 -3.12 -14.17
N MET A 35 13.29 -4.43 -13.98
CA MET A 35 12.21 -5.29 -14.43
C MET A 35 11.19 -5.39 -13.30
N GLU A 36 10.13 -4.61 -13.40
CA GLU A 36 8.98 -4.66 -12.50
C GLU A 36 7.83 -5.36 -13.23
N SER A 37 7.30 -6.41 -12.62
CA SER A 37 6.16 -7.14 -13.20
C SER A 37 4.86 -6.32 -13.09
N ILE A 38 4.78 -5.45 -12.10
CA ILE A 38 3.68 -4.53 -11.87
C ILE A 38 4.32 -3.17 -11.57
N PRO A 39 4.06 -2.14 -12.39
CA PRO A 39 4.55 -0.80 -12.09
C PRO A 39 3.93 -0.31 -10.78
N ASP A 40 4.67 0.51 -10.02
CA ASP A 40 4.15 1.17 -8.84
C ASP A 40 2.98 2.09 -9.25
N ILE A 41 1.77 1.57 -9.16
CA ILE A 41 0.55 2.35 -9.34
C ILE A 41 0.15 2.85 -7.96
N SER A 42 0.44 4.11 -7.68
CA SER A 42 -0.13 4.77 -6.52
C SER A 42 -1.63 4.98 -6.78
N ILE A 43 -2.45 4.23 -6.06
CA ILE A 43 -3.89 4.42 -6.08
C ILE A 43 -4.16 5.65 -5.21
N PRO A 44 -4.80 6.71 -5.73
CA PRO A 44 -4.96 7.96 -5.00
C PRO A 44 -6.09 7.88 -3.97
N PHE A 45 -6.00 6.89 -3.07
CA PHE A 45 -6.96 6.67 -1.99
C PHE A 45 -6.28 6.61 -0.64
N LEU A 46 -6.83 7.33 0.33
CA LEU A 46 -6.55 7.16 1.76
C LEU A 46 -7.81 6.68 2.47
N ILE A 47 -7.63 5.78 3.42
CA ILE A 47 -8.71 5.29 4.28
C ILE A 47 -8.44 5.75 5.71
N VAL A 48 -9.38 6.48 6.27
CA VAL A 48 -9.42 6.82 7.69
C VAL A 48 -10.30 5.81 8.41
N MET A 49 -9.77 5.18 9.43
CA MET A 49 -10.51 4.26 10.29
C MET A 49 -10.58 4.83 11.70
N GLY A 50 -11.80 4.98 12.23
CA GLY A 50 -12.07 5.32 13.61
C GLY A 50 -12.74 4.14 14.32
N VAL A 51 -12.29 3.80 15.52
CA VAL A 51 -12.86 2.72 16.32
C VAL A 51 -13.53 3.30 17.56
N TYR A 52 -14.81 3.02 17.75
CA TYR A 52 -15.60 3.44 18.89
C TYR A 52 -16.30 2.24 19.54
N PRO A 53 -15.67 1.57 20.49
CA PRO A 53 -16.17 0.36 21.09
C PRO A 53 -17.51 0.59 21.81
N GLY A 54 -18.50 -0.26 21.53
CA GLY A 54 -19.85 -0.20 22.13
C GLY A 54 -20.81 0.78 21.45
N ALA A 55 -20.36 1.53 20.43
CA ALA A 55 -21.22 2.48 19.73
C ALA A 55 -22.09 1.80 18.67
N THR A 56 -23.31 2.31 18.51
CA THR A 56 -24.22 1.94 17.42
C THR A 56 -23.76 2.60 16.10
N PRO A 57 -24.21 2.10 14.93
CA PRO A 57 -23.88 2.73 13.65
C PRO A 57 -24.25 4.21 13.57
N GLU A 58 -25.38 4.61 14.19
CA GLU A 58 -25.84 6.00 14.22
C GLU A 58 -24.89 6.87 15.04
N GLN A 59 -24.45 6.39 16.21
CA GLN A 59 -23.47 7.10 17.03
C GLN A 59 -22.12 7.23 16.32
N VAL A 60 -21.65 6.14 15.68
CA VAL A 60 -20.43 6.15 14.87
C VAL A 60 -20.54 7.17 13.73
N MET A 61 -21.70 7.24 13.07
CA MET A 61 -21.93 8.20 11.99
C MET A 61 -21.88 9.64 12.51
N GLU A 62 -22.59 9.94 13.57
CA GLU A 62 -22.73 11.31 14.09
C GLU A 62 -21.44 11.81 14.75
N GLU A 63 -20.77 10.95 15.52
CA GLU A 63 -19.64 11.32 16.38
C GLU A 63 -18.27 11.11 15.74
N LEU A 64 -18.15 10.25 14.71
CA LEU A 64 -16.89 10.00 14.00
C LEU A 64 -16.97 10.32 12.52
N SER A 65 -17.89 9.68 11.75
CA SER A 65 -17.88 9.80 10.30
C SER A 65 -18.11 11.22 9.81
N ILE A 66 -19.15 11.90 10.30
CA ILE A 66 -19.46 13.29 9.92
C ILE A 66 -18.34 14.27 10.31
N PRO A 67 -17.75 14.23 11.52
CA PRO A 67 -16.58 15.04 11.85
C PRO A 67 -15.37 14.77 10.94
N TYR A 68 -15.10 13.52 10.59
CA TYR A 68 -14.00 13.17 9.67
C TYR A 68 -14.27 13.68 8.25
N GLU A 69 -15.49 13.51 7.72
CA GLU A 69 -15.88 14.06 6.41
C GLU A 69 -15.66 15.57 6.35
N LYS A 70 -16.10 16.31 7.38
CA LYS A 70 -15.91 17.76 7.45
C LYS A 70 -14.44 18.17 7.49
N ALA A 71 -13.59 17.40 8.17
CA ALA A 71 -12.16 17.65 8.18
C ALA A 71 -11.56 17.44 6.78
N VAL A 72 -11.98 16.37 6.09
CA VAL A 72 -11.54 16.05 4.73
C VAL A 72 -12.02 17.08 3.70
N GLU A 73 -13.26 17.56 3.80
CA GLU A 73 -13.82 18.58 2.87
C GLU A 73 -13.01 19.88 2.84
N SER A 74 -12.24 20.16 3.90
CA SER A 74 -11.37 21.32 3.96
C SER A 74 -10.05 21.17 3.21
N LEU A 75 -9.71 19.94 2.76
CA LEU A 75 -8.46 19.63 2.07
C LEU A 75 -8.57 19.87 0.57
N GLY A 76 -7.44 20.25 -0.04
CA GLY A 76 -7.35 20.41 -1.49
C GLY A 76 -7.18 19.08 -2.23
N ASP A 77 -7.49 19.09 -3.53
CA ASP A 77 -7.30 17.94 -4.45
C ASP A 77 -8.13 16.70 -4.11
N VAL A 78 -9.15 16.83 -3.26
CA VAL A 78 -10.10 15.77 -2.96
C VAL A 78 -11.10 15.68 -4.10
N LYS A 79 -11.19 14.49 -4.71
CA LYS A 79 -12.12 14.20 -5.81
C LYS A 79 -13.45 13.67 -5.30
N ALA A 80 -13.42 12.76 -4.33
CA ALA A 80 -14.62 12.18 -3.72
C ALA A 80 -14.31 11.66 -2.31
N VAL A 81 -15.34 11.64 -1.46
CA VAL A 81 -15.31 11.08 -0.11
C VAL A 81 -16.44 10.06 0.01
N TYR A 82 -16.11 8.88 0.49
CA TYR A 82 -17.06 7.80 0.76
C TYR A 82 -16.95 7.42 2.22
N SER A 83 -18.05 7.40 2.94
CA SER A 83 -18.06 6.97 4.33
C SER A 83 -18.97 5.77 4.58
N THR A 84 -18.55 4.94 5.50
CA THR A 84 -19.31 3.78 5.97
C THR A 84 -19.24 3.74 7.48
N SER A 85 -20.41 3.74 8.13
CA SER A 85 -20.55 3.62 9.57
C SER A 85 -21.15 2.25 9.91
N SER A 86 -20.42 1.48 10.69
CA SER A 86 -20.85 0.18 11.21
C SER A 86 -20.82 0.20 12.74
N SER A 87 -21.32 -0.84 13.39
CA SER A 87 -21.17 -0.97 14.85
C SER A 87 -19.68 -0.93 15.22
N ASN A 88 -19.30 -0.02 16.10
CA ASN A 88 -17.95 0.23 16.61
C ASN A 88 -16.94 0.83 15.62
N VAL A 89 -17.22 0.96 14.32
CA VAL A 89 -16.21 1.35 13.33
C VAL A 89 -16.75 2.36 12.33
N ALA A 90 -16.04 3.48 12.19
CA ALA A 90 -16.15 4.43 11.09
C ALA A 90 -15.05 4.17 10.07
N GLN A 91 -15.41 4.16 8.80
CA GLN A 91 -14.46 4.12 7.69
C GLN A 91 -14.76 5.27 6.73
N VAL A 92 -13.80 6.17 6.54
CA VAL A 92 -13.91 7.27 5.57
C VAL A 92 -12.82 7.08 4.53
N GLN A 93 -13.23 6.85 3.29
CA GLN A 93 -12.34 6.68 2.15
C GLN A 93 -12.29 7.99 1.36
N VAL A 94 -11.09 8.51 1.19
CA VAL A 94 -10.81 9.77 0.50
C VAL A 94 -10.13 9.46 -0.83
N GLU A 95 -10.79 9.82 -1.94
CA GLU A 95 -10.24 9.75 -3.28
C GLU A 95 -9.65 11.11 -3.67
N TYR A 96 -8.37 11.12 -4.05
CA TYR A 96 -7.67 12.30 -4.53
C TYR A 96 -7.55 12.32 -6.05
N GLU A 97 -7.20 13.46 -6.62
CA GLU A 97 -6.87 13.57 -8.04
C GLU A 97 -5.59 12.79 -8.37
N TYR A 98 -5.49 12.31 -9.62
CA TYR A 98 -4.29 11.59 -10.06
C TYR A 98 -3.07 12.51 -10.14
N GLY A 99 -1.92 11.99 -9.71
CA GLY A 99 -0.63 12.69 -9.82
C GLY A 99 -0.26 13.55 -8.62
N VAL A 100 -1.07 13.53 -7.55
CA VAL A 100 -0.73 14.17 -6.26
C VAL A 100 0.27 13.31 -5.49
N ASP A 101 1.07 13.95 -4.63
CA ASP A 101 1.95 13.25 -3.71
C ASP A 101 1.13 12.69 -2.53
N MET A 102 0.96 11.36 -2.52
CA MET A 102 0.14 10.68 -1.52
C MET A 102 0.74 10.74 -0.11
N ASP A 103 2.07 10.88 0.03
CA ASP A 103 2.72 11.04 1.33
C ASP A 103 2.46 12.45 1.90
N GLU A 104 2.43 13.46 1.04
CA GLU A 104 2.02 14.81 1.42
C GLU A 104 0.55 14.85 1.81
N LYS A 105 -0.34 14.28 0.98
CA LYS A 105 -1.79 14.23 1.27
C LYS A 105 -2.11 13.45 2.54
N LYS A 106 -1.35 12.41 2.85
CA LYS A 106 -1.48 11.69 4.12
C LYS A 106 -1.16 12.59 5.31
N ARG A 107 -0.07 13.36 5.25
CA ARG A 107 0.30 14.30 6.33
C ARG A 107 -0.72 15.44 6.49
N GLU A 108 -1.25 15.97 5.38
CA GLU A 108 -2.32 16.97 5.41
C GLU A 108 -3.58 16.42 6.09
N LEU A 109 -3.97 15.19 5.75
CA LEU A 109 -5.10 14.49 6.32
C LEU A 109 -4.90 14.20 7.81
N GLU A 110 -3.70 13.72 8.22
CA GLU A 110 -3.33 13.53 9.63
C GLU A 110 -3.51 14.83 10.42
N SER A 111 -2.95 15.93 9.91
CA SER A 111 -3.04 17.24 10.55
C SER A 111 -4.48 17.78 10.63
N ALA A 112 -5.33 17.48 9.65
CA ALA A 112 -6.74 17.85 9.67
C ALA A 112 -7.53 17.05 10.72
N LEU A 113 -7.23 15.75 10.84
CA LEU A 113 -7.88 14.86 11.80
C LEU A 113 -7.46 15.12 13.24
N ASP A 114 -6.22 15.58 13.49
CA ASP A 114 -5.74 15.97 14.82
C ASP A 114 -6.59 17.09 15.45
N ASN A 115 -7.27 17.89 14.64
CA ASN A 115 -8.15 18.96 15.10
C ASN A 115 -9.60 18.50 15.34
N VAL A 116 -9.94 17.25 15.02
CA VAL A 116 -11.26 16.68 15.23
C VAL A 116 -11.40 16.26 16.70
N LYS A 117 -12.48 16.69 17.34
CA LYS A 117 -12.79 16.22 18.69
C LYS A 117 -13.30 14.80 18.65
N ILE A 118 -12.56 13.90 19.27
CA ILE A 118 -12.93 12.49 19.40
C ILE A 118 -13.73 12.30 20.69
N PRO A 119 -14.86 11.55 20.66
CA PRO A 119 -15.66 11.27 21.85
C PRO A 119 -14.89 10.39 22.85
N GLU A 120 -15.25 10.51 24.14
CA GLU A 120 -14.68 9.65 25.19
C GLU A 120 -14.96 8.16 24.89
N GLY A 121 -13.91 7.35 24.89
CA GLY A 121 -13.99 5.92 24.60
C GLY A 121 -13.72 5.54 23.14
N ALA A 122 -13.69 6.47 22.22
CA ALA A 122 -13.21 6.22 20.87
C ALA A 122 -11.68 6.27 20.82
N GLN A 123 -11.10 5.53 19.88
CA GLN A 123 -9.66 5.51 19.62
C GLN A 123 -9.28 6.59 18.61
N ASP A 124 -8.01 7.01 18.64
CA ASP A 124 -7.47 7.93 17.64
C ASP A 124 -7.62 7.34 16.22
N PRO A 125 -7.95 8.18 15.22
CA PRO A 125 -8.12 7.72 13.86
C PRO A 125 -6.80 7.19 13.29
N SER A 126 -6.88 6.09 12.57
CA SER A 126 -5.74 5.54 11.82
C SER A 126 -5.92 5.78 10.33
N ILE A 127 -4.84 6.20 9.64
CA ILE A 127 -4.85 6.44 8.19
C ILE A 127 -4.04 5.38 7.49
N MET A 128 -4.68 4.73 6.51
CA MET A 128 -4.05 3.73 5.65
C MET A 128 -4.10 4.19 4.20
N ALA A 129 -2.94 4.13 3.52
CA ALA A 129 -2.88 4.29 2.07
C ALA A 129 -3.10 2.93 1.39
N ILE A 130 -3.94 2.89 0.36
CA ILE A 130 -4.07 1.69 -0.47
C ILE A 130 -2.91 1.69 -1.47
N SER A 131 -2.08 0.66 -1.39
CA SER A 131 -0.99 0.44 -2.33
C SER A 131 -1.09 -0.96 -2.93
N MET A 132 -0.78 -1.08 -4.22
CA MET A 132 -0.66 -2.41 -4.86
C MET A 132 0.47 -3.25 -4.24
N ASN A 133 1.42 -2.60 -3.56
CA ASN A 133 2.50 -3.27 -2.82
C ASN A 133 1.99 -4.05 -1.57
N MET A 134 0.73 -3.87 -1.18
CA MET A 134 0.09 -4.66 -0.12
C MET A 134 -0.36 -6.06 -0.59
N MET A 135 -0.31 -6.33 -1.90
CA MET A 135 -0.62 -7.66 -2.40
C MET A 135 0.50 -8.65 -2.04
N PRO A 136 0.14 -9.85 -1.54
CA PRO A 136 1.15 -10.85 -1.22
C PRO A 136 1.90 -11.29 -2.50
N VAL A 137 3.22 -11.18 -2.46
CA VAL A 137 4.11 -11.62 -3.56
C VAL A 137 4.21 -13.16 -3.57
N ILE A 138 4.16 -13.77 -2.40
CA ILE A 138 4.24 -15.23 -2.23
C ILE A 138 3.15 -15.66 -1.26
N ALA A 139 2.36 -16.66 -1.65
CA ALA A 139 1.43 -17.36 -0.78
C ALA A 139 1.93 -18.81 -0.58
N LEU A 140 2.12 -19.20 0.67
CA LEU A 140 2.57 -20.53 1.05
C LEU A 140 1.45 -21.24 1.81
N SER A 141 1.16 -22.49 1.47
CA SER A 141 0.27 -23.33 2.27
C SER A 141 1.09 -24.22 3.19
N VAL A 142 0.69 -24.25 4.46
CA VAL A 142 1.30 -25.11 5.47
C VAL A 142 0.26 -26.13 5.93
N SER A 143 0.63 -27.39 5.98
CA SER A 143 -0.24 -28.47 6.46
C SER A 143 0.55 -29.44 7.32
N SER A 144 -0.10 -30.01 8.34
CA SER A 144 0.45 -31.07 9.17
C SER A 144 -0.51 -32.27 9.13
N SER A 145 0.05 -33.47 9.23
CA SER A 145 -0.71 -34.72 9.42
C SER A 145 -0.80 -35.13 10.89
N GLU A 146 -0.04 -34.49 11.78
CA GLU A 146 0.12 -34.85 13.18
C GLU A 146 -0.45 -33.78 14.13
N GLU A 147 -0.48 -32.53 13.73
CA GLU A 147 -0.95 -31.41 14.54
C GLU A 147 -2.34 -30.95 14.08
N ASP A 148 -3.16 -30.52 15.04
CA ASP A 148 -4.41 -29.83 14.75
C ASP A 148 -4.15 -28.41 14.22
N ILE A 149 -5.12 -27.83 13.51
CA ILE A 149 -4.99 -26.51 12.86
C ILE A 149 -4.66 -25.39 13.85
N VAL A 150 -5.12 -25.48 15.09
CA VAL A 150 -4.84 -24.49 16.14
C VAL A 150 -3.38 -24.58 16.58
N GLU A 151 -2.88 -25.79 16.80
CA GLU A 151 -1.49 -26.05 17.22
C GLU A 151 -0.52 -25.72 16.09
N LEU A 152 -0.86 -26.09 14.86
CA LEU A 152 -0.11 -25.71 13.65
C LEU A 152 -0.03 -24.20 13.47
N THR A 153 -1.14 -23.48 13.70
CA THR A 153 -1.17 -22.01 13.61
C THR A 153 -0.22 -21.38 14.62
N SER A 154 -0.28 -21.81 15.89
CA SER A 154 0.63 -21.35 16.95
C SER A 154 2.10 -21.60 16.59
N THR A 155 2.39 -22.80 16.08
CA THR A 155 3.74 -23.16 15.63
C THR A 155 4.23 -22.25 14.51
N VAL A 156 3.37 -21.92 13.54
CA VAL A 156 3.73 -21.03 12.45
C VAL A 156 3.93 -19.58 12.95
N GLU A 157 3.04 -19.10 13.82
CA GLU A 157 3.13 -17.75 14.39
C GLU A 157 4.39 -17.55 15.27
N ASP A 158 4.72 -18.55 16.08
CA ASP A 158 5.83 -18.44 17.03
C ASP A 158 7.21 -18.73 16.40
N LEU A 159 7.28 -19.66 15.45
CA LEU A 159 8.56 -20.13 14.91
C LEU A 159 8.84 -19.67 13.48
N VAL A 160 7.83 -19.58 12.62
CA VAL A 160 8.00 -19.28 11.19
C VAL A 160 7.91 -17.78 10.91
N LEU A 161 6.84 -17.12 11.36
CA LEU A 161 6.64 -15.69 11.11
C LEU A 161 7.81 -14.81 11.57
N PRO A 162 8.38 -14.99 12.76
CA PRO A 162 9.50 -14.16 13.21
C PRO A 162 10.76 -14.35 12.36
N LYS A 163 10.93 -15.54 11.76
CA LYS A 163 12.06 -15.81 10.87
C LYS A 163 11.84 -15.18 9.49
N LEU A 164 10.63 -15.25 8.96
CA LEU A 164 10.28 -14.63 7.68
C LEU A 164 10.38 -13.10 7.75
N ASN A 165 9.87 -12.49 8.81
CA ASN A 165 9.92 -11.04 9.02
C ASN A 165 11.34 -10.47 9.24
N LYS A 166 12.32 -11.35 9.51
CA LYS A 166 13.74 -10.96 9.63
C LYS A 166 14.53 -11.04 8.33
N ILE A 167 13.95 -11.60 7.28
CA ILE A 167 14.61 -11.70 5.96
C ILE A 167 14.66 -10.31 5.34
N ASP A 168 15.85 -9.88 4.92
CA ASP A 168 16.00 -8.61 4.22
C ASP A 168 15.17 -8.59 2.92
N GLY A 169 14.39 -7.51 2.73
CA GLY A 169 13.46 -7.37 1.60
C GLY A 169 12.05 -7.91 1.85
N VAL A 170 11.75 -8.54 2.99
CA VAL A 170 10.39 -8.91 3.39
C VAL A 170 9.77 -7.77 4.18
N ALA A 171 8.72 -7.15 3.64
CA ALA A 171 7.99 -6.06 4.30
C ALA A 171 7.13 -6.60 5.45
N SER A 172 6.39 -7.68 5.23
CA SER A 172 5.60 -8.37 6.26
C SER A 172 5.26 -9.79 5.82
N ALA A 173 5.09 -10.69 6.78
CA ALA A 173 4.50 -12.00 6.60
C ALA A 173 3.32 -12.13 7.56
N THR A 174 2.20 -12.68 7.06
CA THR A 174 0.97 -12.86 7.84
C THR A 174 0.42 -14.27 7.64
N VAL A 175 -0.26 -14.81 8.66
CA VAL A 175 -0.99 -16.07 8.58
C VAL A 175 -2.47 -15.77 8.31
N THR A 176 -3.09 -16.57 7.47
CA THR A 176 -4.53 -16.53 7.19
C THR A 176 -5.10 -17.93 7.23
N GLY A 177 -6.41 -18.06 7.52
CA GLY A 177 -7.09 -19.38 7.61
C GLY A 177 -7.02 -20.03 8.99
N GLN A 178 -6.61 -19.30 10.00
CA GLN A 178 -6.59 -19.76 11.39
C GLN A 178 -8.01 -19.89 11.95
N HIS A 179 -8.22 -20.86 12.82
CA HIS A 179 -9.41 -20.92 13.67
C HIS A 179 -9.19 -20.08 14.92
N ILE A 180 -10.04 -19.07 15.10
CA ILE A 180 -10.03 -18.25 16.33
C ILE A 180 -11.06 -18.85 17.27
N GLU A 181 -10.65 -19.28 18.47
CA GLU A 181 -11.58 -19.65 19.52
C GLU A 181 -12.36 -18.42 19.98
N GLN A 182 -13.67 -18.44 19.78
CA GLN A 182 -14.57 -17.40 20.27
C GLN A 182 -15.42 -17.95 21.40
N VAL A 183 -15.38 -17.30 22.56
CA VAL A 183 -16.32 -17.55 23.64
C VAL A 183 -17.46 -16.55 23.50
N SER A 184 -18.66 -17.02 23.09
CA SER A 184 -19.86 -16.23 23.00
C SER A 184 -20.69 -16.42 24.28
N PHE A 185 -20.90 -15.34 25.00
CA PHE A 185 -21.86 -15.30 26.10
C PHE A 185 -23.21 -14.84 25.54
N THR A 186 -24.23 -15.71 25.62
CA THR A 186 -25.62 -15.43 25.27
C THR A 186 -26.42 -15.11 26.51
#